data_8e31067a9a51d9816eaf62dd5371cb62
#
_entry.id   8e31067a9a51d9816eaf62dd5371cb62
#
_cell.length_a   1.000
_cell.length_b   1.000
_cell.length_c   1.000
_cell.angle_alpha   90.00
_cell.angle_beta   90.00
_cell.angle_gamma   90.00
#
_symmetry.space_group_name_H-M   'P 1'
#
loop_
_entity.id
_entity.type
_entity.pdbx_description
1 polymer ?
#
loop_
_entity_poly.entity_id
_entity_poly.type
_entity_poly.pdbx_seq_one_letter_code
_entity_poly.pdbx_strand_id
1 'polypeptide(L)'
;MVAIFVILTIVAFIVADSIVQWSQAKSEQRHGDTVTGRRRESRRVADLIPAFAFEGISVPQGIFVDAGHTWVGLKASGRTHIGMDQFAQNVIGRIDEVELPEVGREVRRGEKLFAVRQGDRKADFVAPMDGVVSSVNEELGRHPEAIKADPYQQGWICALKPKNLAKNLKQLSIAEEAAAWLDKEVQRFQEFFALRPIQSMALGYVLQDGGRLTGGVLELLDDETWHLFTSEFLQRKVATNQ
;
A
#
# COMPACT_ATOMS: atom_id res chain seq x y z
N MET A 1 -29.20 -9.73 68.72
CA MET A 1 -28.81 -8.52 68.02
C MET A 1 -27.58 -8.75 67.12
N VAL A 2 -26.53 -9.51 67.56
CA VAL A 2 -25.31 -9.77 66.75
C VAL A 2 -25.59 -10.52 65.46
N ALA A 3 -26.49 -11.51 65.45
CA ALA A 3 -26.79 -12.30 64.25
C ALA A 3 -27.43 -11.45 63.09
N ILE A 4 -28.21 -10.44 63.43
CA ILE A 4 -28.84 -9.55 62.45
C ILE A 4 -27.77 -8.65 61.76
N PHE A 5 -26.78 -8.19 62.52
CA PHE A 5 -25.67 -7.39 62.00
C PHE A 5 -24.81 -8.21 61.03
N VAL A 6 -24.51 -9.48 61.35
CA VAL A 6 -23.76 -10.37 60.47
C VAL A 6 -24.49 -10.64 59.17
N ILE A 7 -25.79 -10.86 59.18
CA ILE A 7 -26.60 -11.06 58.01
C ILE A 7 -26.62 -9.79 57.12
N LEU A 8 -26.79 -8.61 57.72
CA LEU A 8 -26.76 -7.34 57.03
C LEU A 8 -25.41 -7.05 56.34
N THR A 9 -24.29 -7.38 57.01
CA THR A 9 -22.98 -7.21 56.39
C THR A 9 -22.77 -8.16 55.21
N ILE A 10 -23.19 -9.41 55.31
CA ILE A 10 -23.10 -10.38 54.19
C ILE A 10 -23.95 -9.92 53.00
N VAL A 11 -25.17 -9.47 53.24
CA VAL A 11 -26.06 -8.95 52.16
C VAL A 11 -25.44 -7.71 51.50
N ALA A 12 -24.86 -6.80 52.31
CA ALA A 12 -24.18 -5.62 51.76
C ALA A 12 -22.99 -5.98 50.88
N PHE A 13 -22.18 -6.99 51.23
CA PHE A 13 -21.09 -7.48 50.41
C PHE A 13 -21.58 -8.12 49.10
N ILE A 14 -22.63 -8.94 49.15
CA ILE A 14 -23.20 -9.56 47.94
C ILE A 14 -23.75 -8.51 46.98
N VAL A 15 -24.41 -7.47 47.48
CA VAL A 15 -24.92 -6.37 46.69
C VAL A 15 -23.77 -5.55 46.04
N ALA A 16 -22.73 -5.26 46.84
CA ALA A 16 -21.56 -4.53 46.33
C ALA A 16 -20.84 -5.32 45.24
N ASP A 17 -20.63 -6.64 45.46
CA ASP A 17 -19.99 -7.51 44.45
C ASP A 17 -20.84 -7.63 43.17
N SER A 18 -22.15 -7.75 43.31
CA SER A 18 -23.08 -7.77 42.18
C SER A 18 -23.05 -6.45 41.36
N ILE A 19 -22.91 -5.28 42.00
CA ILE A 19 -22.80 -3.98 41.34
C ILE A 19 -21.47 -3.89 40.61
N VAL A 20 -20.37 -4.35 41.21
CA VAL A 20 -19.04 -4.36 40.56
C VAL A 20 -19.04 -5.27 39.34
N GLN A 21 -19.56 -6.50 39.44
CA GLN A 21 -19.66 -7.44 38.35
C GLN A 21 -20.56 -6.90 37.21
N TRP A 22 -21.68 -6.27 37.55
CA TRP A 22 -22.56 -5.65 36.55
C TRP A 22 -21.92 -4.46 35.84
N SER A 23 -21.14 -3.64 36.55
CA SER A 23 -20.40 -2.52 35.97
C SER A 23 -19.26 -2.98 35.06
N GLN A 24 -18.55 -4.07 35.43
CA GLN A 24 -17.50 -4.68 34.62
C GLN A 24 -18.08 -5.32 33.36
N ALA A 25 -19.15 -6.10 33.46
CA ALA A 25 -19.84 -6.69 32.33
C ALA A 25 -20.36 -5.64 31.34
N LYS A 26 -20.87 -4.50 31.84
CA LYS A 26 -21.33 -3.38 31.01
C LYS A 26 -20.18 -2.62 30.35
N SER A 27 -19.00 -2.58 30.96
CA SER A 27 -17.77 -2.02 30.39
C SER A 27 -17.21 -2.92 29.27
N GLU A 28 -17.21 -4.24 29.47
CA GLU A 28 -16.78 -5.21 28.45
C GLU A 28 -17.72 -5.25 27.24
N GLN A 29 -19.04 -5.17 27.44
CA GLN A 29 -20.00 -5.07 26.34
C GLN A 29 -19.79 -3.79 25.53
N ARG A 30 -19.54 -2.63 26.16
CA ARG A 30 -19.27 -1.38 25.43
C ARG A 30 -17.96 -1.42 24.65
N HIS A 31 -16.94 -2.12 25.14
CA HIS A 31 -15.68 -2.32 24.39
C HIS A 31 -15.84 -3.35 23.28
N GLY A 32 -16.60 -4.43 23.51
CA GLY A 32 -16.89 -5.45 22.51
C GLY A 32 -17.70 -4.90 21.33
N ASP A 33 -18.74 -4.10 21.60
CA ASP A 33 -19.61 -3.53 20.56
C ASP A 33 -18.90 -2.46 19.72
N THR A 34 -17.98 -1.67 20.28
CA THR A 34 -17.18 -0.71 19.51
C THR A 34 -16.14 -1.38 18.63
N VAL A 35 -15.51 -2.47 19.09
CA VAL A 35 -14.51 -3.22 18.30
C VAL A 35 -15.20 -4.06 17.22
N THR A 36 -16.32 -4.71 17.52
CA THR A 36 -17.10 -5.49 16.53
C THR A 36 -17.84 -4.60 15.54
N GLY A 37 -18.34 -3.44 15.96
CA GLY A 37 -18.95 -2.43 15.07
C GLY A 37 -17.91 -1.88 14.09
N ARG A 38 -16.74 -1.46 14.55
CA ARG A 38 -15.63 -1.01 13.69
C ARG A 38 -15.15 -2.10 12.75
N ARG A 39 -15.04 -3.34 13.19
CA ARG A 39 -14.63 -4.48 12.36
C ARG A 39 -15.69 -4.85 11.31
N ARG A 40 -16.98 -4.71 11.61
CA ARG A 40 -18.07 -4.89 10.63
C ARG A 40 -18.16 -3.75 9.64
N GLU A 41 -17.91 -2.52 10.06
CA GLU A 41 -17.89 -1.34 9.19
C GLU A 41 -16.66 -1.36 8.29
N SER A 42 -15.48 -1.71 8.81
CA SER A 42 -14.25 -1.92 8.04
C SER A 42 -14.41 -3.04 7.00
N ARG A 43 -15.10 -4.13 7.33
CA ARG A 43 -15.41 -5.19 6.37
C ARG A 43 -16.35 -4.71 5.26
N ARG A 44 -17.38 -3.92 5.58
CA ARG A 44 -18.28 -3.36 4.57
C ARG A 44 -17.59 -2.37 3.64
N VAL A 45 -16.63 -1.61 4.13
CA VAL A 45 -15.85 -0.68 3.29
C VAL A 45 -14.78 -1.43 2.49
N ALA A 46 -14.15 -2.47 3.03
CA ALA A 46 -13.27 -3.35 2.27
C ALA A 46 -14.02 -4.10 1.14
N ASP A 47 -15.27 -4.48 1.38
CA ASP A 47 -16.15 -5.07 0.35
C ASP A 47 -16.56 -4.04 -0.72
N LEU A 48 -16.39 -2.73 -0.46
CA LEU A 48 -16.67 -1.64 -1.39
C LEU A 48 -15.49 -1.29 -2.31
N ILE A 49 -14.26 -1.70 -1.96
CA ILE A 49 -13.17 -1.68 -2.96
C ILE A 49 -13.40 -2.91 -3.83
N PRO A 50 -13.85 -2.74 -5.05
CA PRO A 50 -14.13 -3.88 -5.88
C PRO A 50 -12.85 -4.67 -6.06
N ALA A 51 -12.86 -5.97 -5.78
CA ALA A 51 -11.74 -6.88 -6.02
C ALA A 51 -11.21 -6.74 -7.47
N PHE A 52 -12.06 -6.31 -8.40
CA PHE A 52 -11.72 -6.08 -9.80
C PHE A 52 -10.82 -4.84 -10.06
N ALA A 53 -10.64 -3.91 -9.11
CA ALA A 53 -9.65 -2.84 -9.27
C ALA A 53 -8.24 -3.40 -9.37
N PHE A 54 -8.04 -4.61 -8.86
CA PHE A 54 -6.78 -5.35 -8.88
C PHE A 54 -6.88 -6.64 -9.71
N GLU A 55 -8.00 -6.85 -10.41
CA GLU A 55 -8.18 -8.01 -11.28
C GLU A 55 -7.19 -7.95 -12.44
N GLY A 56 -6.45 -9.04 -12.66
CA GLY A 56 -5.45 -9.12 -13.73
C GLY A 56 -4.10 -8.49 -13.40
N ILE A 57 -3.87 -7.97 -12.18
CA ILE A 57 -2.54 -7.56 -11.76
C ILE A 57 -1.66 -8.80 -11.65
N SER A 58 -0.56 -8.79 -12.38
CA SER A 58 0.41 -9.89 -12.36
C SER A 58 1.83 -9.37 -12.56
N VAL A 59 2.78 -10.11 -12.04
CA VAL A 59 4.20 -9.87 -12.29
C VAL A 59 4.65 -10.79 -13.43
N PRO A 60 5.12 -10.26 -14.57
CA PRO A 60 5.60 -11.10 -15.66
C PRO A 60 6.81 -11.94 -15.25
N GLN A 61 7.01 -13.07 -15.93
CA GLN A 61 8.17 -13.90 -15.71
C GLN A 61 9.48 -13.13 -15.96
N GLY A 62 10.47 -13.33 -15.07
CA GLY A 62 11.77 -12.66 -15.17
C GLY A 62 11.80 -11.24 -14.62
N ILE A 63 10.68 -10.73 -14.12
CA ILE A 63 10.62 -9.46 -13.40
C ILE A 63 10.75 -9.71 -11.90
N PHE A 64 11.62 -8.94 -11.27
CA PHE A 64 11.77 -8.88 -9.81
C PHE A 64 11.02 -7.67 -9.29
N VAL A 65 10.44 -7.76 -8.09
CA VAL A 65 9.73 -6.66 -7.44
C VAL A 65 10.35 -6.33 -6.09
N ASP A 66 10.36 -5.04 -5.75
CA ASP A 66 10.77 -4.52 -4.45
C ASP A 66 9.57 -4.07 -3.64
N ALA A 67 9.71 -4.10 -2.32
CA ALA A 67 8.66 -3.70 -1.38
C ALA A 67 8.21 -2.22 -1.51
N GLY A 68 8.97 -1.39 -2.23
CA GLY A 68 8.63 0.00 -2.58
C GLY A 68 7.90 0.14 -3.92
N HIS A 69 7.30 -0.94 -4.44
CA HIS A 69 6.56 -0.97 -5.71
C HIS A 69 7.37 -0.54 -6.93
N THR A 70 8.68 -0.83 -6.91
CA THR A 70 9.54 -0.76 -8.08
C THR A 70 9.84 -2.15 -8.60
N TRP A 71 9.85 -2.32 -9.93
CA TRP A 71 10.26 -3.57 -10.54
C TRP A 71 11.64 -3.48 -11.17
N VAL A 72 12.28 -4.62 -11.33
CA VAL A 72 13.61 -4.78 -11.94
C VAL A 72 13.55 -5.86 -13.01
N GLY A 73 13.86 -5.47 -14.25
CA GLY A 73 14.01 -6.37 -15.39
C GLY A 73 15.48 -6.45 -15.82
N LEU A 74 16.04 -7.67 -15.89
CA LEU A 74 17.42 -7.89 -16.33
C LEU A 74 17.52 -7.83 -17.85
N LYS A 75 18.54 -7.14 -18.37
CA LYS A 75 18.89 -7.10 -19.77
C LYS A 75 20.15 -7.93 -20.04
N ALA A 76 20.27 -8.49 -21.23
CA ALA A 76 21.44 -9.28 -21.64
C ALA A 76 22.76 -8.51 -21.51
N SER A 77 22.73 -7.17 -21.53
CA SER A 77 23.89 -6.30 -21.31
C SER A 77 24.37 -6.24 -19.86
N GLY A 78 23.70 -6.93 -18.91
CA GLY A 78 23.94 -6.83 -17.47
C GLY A 78 23.40 -5.55 -16.81
N ARG A 79 22.72 -4.69 -17.56
CA ARG A 79 21.97 -3.55 -17.02
C ARG A 79 20.61 -4.01 -16.53
N THR A 80 20.00 -3.23 -15.63
CA THR A 80 18.67 -3.49 -15.12
C THR A 80 17.75 -2.36 -15.51
N HIS A 81 16.61 -2.66 -16.14
CA HIS A 81 15.53 -1.69 -16.28
C HIS A 81 14.72 -1.64 -15.00
N ILE A 82 14.29 -0.45 -14.63
CA ILE A 82 13.52 -0.17 -13.42
C ILE A 82 12.30 0.68 -13.80
N GLY A 83 11.15 0.34 -13.24
CA GLY A 83 9.93 1.11 -13.33
C GLY A 83 9.05 0.90 -12.12
N MET A 84 7.87 1.48 -12.12
CA MET A 84 6.84 1.23 -11.11
C MET A 84 5.99 0.02 -11.49
N ASP A 85 5.57 -0.77 -10.48
CA ASP A 85 4.76 -1.95 -10.73
C ASP A 85 3.28 -1.60 -11.06
N GLN A 86 2.57 -2.58 -11.57
CA GLN A 86 1.18 -2.41 -11.98
C GLN A 86 0.25 -2.10 -10.79
N PHE A 87 0.58 -2.55 -9.57
CA PHE A 87 -0.20 -2.23 -8.39
C PHE A 87 -0.14 -0.73 -8.10
N ALA A 88 1.06 -0.16 -7.95
CA ALA A 88 1.23 1.26 -7.69
C ALA A 88 0.60 2.11 -8.81
N GLN A 89 0.75 1.70 -10.07
CA GLN A 89 0.15 2.37 -11.21
C GLN A 89 -1.39 2.35 -11.13
N ASN A 90 -2.01 1.22 -10.78
CA ASN A 90 -3.45 1.11 -10.67
C ASN A 90 -4.00 1.92 -9.49
N VAL A 91 -3.27 1.98 -8.37
CA VAL A 91 -3.68 2.76 -7.20
C VAL A 91 -3.56 4.27 -7.46
N ILE A 92 -2.43 4.71 -8.02
CA ILE A 92 -2.17 6.12 -8.35
C ILE A 92 -3.09 6.60 -9.48
N GLY A 93 -3.26 5.80 -10.53
CA GLY A 93 -4.10 6.12 -11.67
C GLY A 93 -3.37 6.95 -12.73
N ARG A 94 -3.91 8.15 -13.06
CA ARG A 94 -3.33 9.02 -14.08
C ARG A 94 -1.97 9.54 -13.65
N ILE A 95 -1.02 9.55 -14.56
CA ILE A 95 0.31 10.14 -14.39
C ILE A 95 0.43 11.27 -15.41
N ASP A 96 0.67 12.48 -14.92
CA ASP A 96 0.80 13.66 -15.76
C ASP A 96 2.26 13.95 -16.12
N GLU A 97 3.20 13.59 -15.22
CA GLU A 97 4.63 13.84 -15.39
C GLU A 97 5.45 12.77 -14.67
N VAL A 98 6.62 12.47 -15.21
CA VAL A 98 7.63 11.59 -14.60
C VAL A 98 8.92 12.39 -14.38
N GLU A 99 9.32 12.52 -13.11
CA GLU A 99 10.63 13.10 -12.74
C GLU A 99 11.71 12.02 -12.89
N LEU A 100 12.42 12.06 -14.00
CA LEU A 100 13.49 11.13 -14.33
C LEU A 100 14.75 11.42 -13.50
N PRO A 101 15.53 10.39 -13.10
CA PRO A 101 16.80 10.58 -12.42
C PRO A 101 17.89 11.06 -13.39
N GLU A 102 18.90 11.75 -12.89
CA GLU A 102 20.06 12.15 -13.67
C GLU A 102 20.93 10.95 -14.07
N VAL A 103 21.33 10.88 -15.35
CA VAL A 103 22.26 9.88 -15.84
C VAL A 103 23.64 10.09 -15.19
N GLY A 104 24.26 9.01 -14.73
CA GLY A 104 25.53 9.04 -13.98
C GLY A 104 25.35 9.18 -12.47
N ARG A 105 24.15 9.47 -11.96
CA ARG A 105 23.88 9.51 -10.53
C ARG A 105 24.06 8.15 -9.89
N GLU A 106 24.84 8.11 -8.81
CA GLU A 106 24.95 6.95 -7.93
C GLU A 106 23.79 6.92 -6.95
N VAL A 107 23.15 5.76 -6.80
CA VAL A 107 22.04 5.54 -5.88
C VAL A 107 22.27 4.31 -5.02
N ARG A 108 21.79 4.36 -3.78
CA ARG A 108 21.70 3.23 -2.87
C ARG A 108 20.28 2.72 -2.80
N ARG A 109 20.12 1.46 -2.48
CA ARG A 109 18.80 0.88 -2.22
C ARG A 109 18.06 1.68 -1.15
N GLY A 110 16.80 1.99 -1.41
CA GLY A 110 15.94 2.79 -0.52
C GLY A 110 16.11 4.30 -0.65
N GLU A 111 17.08 4.79 -1.45
CA GLU A 111 17.15 6.22 -1.78
C GLU A 111 16.14 6.57 -2.88
N LYS A 112 15.61 7.79 -2.86
CA LYS A 112 14.74 8.29 -3.92
C LYS A 112 15.42 8.14 -5.28
N LEU A 113 14.74 7.47 -6.21
CA LEU A 113 15.23 7.24 -7.58
C LEU A 113 14.51 8.13 -8.60
N PHE A 114 13.20 8.08 -8.62
CA PHE A 114 12.34 8.86 -9.51
C PHE A 114 11.06 9.28 -8.79
N ALA A 115 10.24 10.11 -9.43
CA ALA A 115 8.90 10.41 -8.94
C ALA A 115 7.90 10.49 -10.08
N VAL A 116 6.62 10.31 -9.75
CA VAL A 116 5.50 10.59 -10.66
C VAL A 116 4.63 11.68 -10.07
N ARG A 117 4.00 12.48 -10.95
CA ARG A 117 3.09 13.55 -10.56
C ARG A 117 1.68 13.31 -11.11
N GLN A 118 0.72 13.76 -10.32
CA GLN A 118 -0.69 13.83 -10.67
C GLN A 118 -1.23 15.18 -10.20
N GLY A 119 -1.33 16.16 -11.12
CA GLY A 119 -1.56 17.56 -10.75
C GLY A 119 -0.49 18.06 -9.79
N ASP A 120 -0.91 18.57 -8.63
CA ASP A 120 0.01 19.08 -7.60
C ASP A 120 0.58 17.96 -6.70
N ARG A 121 0.05 16.75 -6.81
CA ARG A 121 0.46 15.58 -6.01
C ARG A 121 1.71 14.94 -6.57
N LYS A 122 2.57 14.45 -5.68
CA LYS A 122 3.81 13.79 -6.04
C LYS A 122 3.98 12.49 -5.27
N ALA A 123 4.43 11.44 -5.95
CA ALA A 123 4.78 10.15 -5.39
C ALA A 123 6.24 9.83 -5.70
N ASP A 124 7.07 9.78 -4.66
CA ASP A 124 8.48 9.42 -4.77
C ASP A 124 8.65 7.89 -4.68
N PHE A 125 9.44 7.34 -5.61
CA PHE A 125 9.81 5.93 -5.63
C PHE A 125 11.28 5.74 -5.29
N VAL A 126 11.56 4.67 -4.56
CA VAL A 126 12.91 4.37 -4.09
C VAL A 126 13.65 3.37 -4.98
N ALA A 127 14.98 3.46 -4.98
CA ALA A 127 15.84 2.55 -5.72
C ALA A 127 15.73 1.12 -5.12
N PRO A 128 15.44 0.10 -5.94
CA PRO A 128 15.35 -1.29 -5.48
C PRO A 128 16.74 -1.92 -5.22
N MET A 129 17.80 -1.27 -5.69
CA MET A 129 19.16 -1.76 -5.58
C MET A 129 20.21 -0.66 -5.65
N ASP A 130 21.43 -0.98 -5.21
CA ASP A 130 22.60 -0.11 -5.36
C ASP A 130 23.10 -0.11 -6.81
N GLY A 131 23.39 1.06 -7.35
CA GLY A 131 23.88 1.15 -8.72
C GLY A 131 24.15 2.58 -9.19
N VAL A 132 24.45 2.70 -10.47
CA VAL A 132 24.61 3.98 -11.17
C VAL A 132 23.57 4.06 -12.28
N VAL A 133 22.85 5.16 -12.36
CA VAL A 133 21.90 5.43 -13.45
C VAL A 133 22.64 5.47 -14.77
N SER A 134 22.38 4.52 -15.65
CA SER A 134 23.10 4.39 -16.92
C SER A 134 22.34 5.01 -18.10
N SER A 135 21.01 5.06 -18.03
CA SER A 135 20.13 5.72 -19.01
C SER A 135 18.76 5.94 -18.40
N VAL A 136 17.98 6.81 -19.01
CA VAL A 136 16.58 7.10 -18.66
C VAL A 136 15.70 6.92 -19.89
N ASN A 137 14.42 6.70 -19.69
CA ASN A 137 13.43 6.63 -20.77
C ASN A 137 12.87 8.03 -21.03
N GLU A 138 13.52 8.76 -21.95
CA GLU A 138 13.12 10.13 -22.28
C GLU A 138 11.72 10.21 -22.92
N GLU A 139 11.21 9.10 -23.48
CA GLU A 139 9.89 9.03 -24.08
C GLU A 139 8.78 9.28 -23.04
N LEU A 140 9.00 8.90 -21.79
CA LEU A 140 8.06 9.17 -20.69
C LEU A 140 7.90 10.66 -20.37
N GLY A 141 8.84 11.50 -20.77
CA GLY A 141 8.70 12.96 -20.67
C GLY A 141 7.66 13.52 -21.63
N ARG A 142 7.35 12.78 -22.73
CA ARG A 142 6.33 13.17 -23.73
C ARG A 142 5.07 12.33 -23.60
N HIS A 143 5.22 11.07 -23.22
CA HIS A 143 4.19 10.03 -23.18
C HIS A 143 4.16 9.30 -21.84
N PRO A 144 3.84 9.98 -20.72
CA PRO A 144 3.79 9.35 -19.39
C PRO A 144 2.73 8.24 -19.29
N GLU A 145 1.71 8.28 -20.16
CA GLU A 145 0.67 7.25 -20.28
C GLU A 145 1.20 5.87 -20.70
N ALA A 146 2.42 5.79 -21.25
CA ALA A 146 3.08 4.52 -21.59
C ALA A 146 3.31 3.63 -20.37
N ILE A 147 3.47 4.22 -19.19
CA ILE A 147 3.57 3.47 -17.93
C ILE A 147 2.29 2.64 -17.68
N LYS A 148 1.12 3.23 -18.00
CA LYS A 148 -0.17 2.54 -17.84
C LYS A 148 -0.40 1.49 -18.91
N ALA A 149 -0.02 1.79 -20.16
CA ALA A 149 -0.26 0.92 -21.29
C ALA A 149 0.57 -0.36 -21.22
N ASP A 150 1.83 -0.26 -20.80
CA ASP A 150 2.76 -1.39 -20.71
C ASP A 150 3.81 -1.14 -19.60
N PRO A 151 3.45 -1.38 -18.33
CA PRO A 151 4.28 -1.04 -17.18
C PRO A 151 5.67 -1.69 -17.20
N TYR A 152 5.79 -2.91 -17.76
CA TYR A 152 6.98 -3.73 -17.64
C TYR A 152 7.91 -3.72 -18.87
N GLN A 153 7.46 -3.12 -20.00
CA GLN A 153 8.29 -2.98 -21.19
C GLN A 153 8.47 -1.51 -21.56
N GLN A 154 7.41 -0.84 -22.07
CA GLN A 154 7.51 0.57 -22.49
C GLN A 154 7.55 1.53 -21.30
N GLY A 155 6.95 1.15 -20.17
CA GLY A 155 6.90 1.91 -18.92
C GLY A 155 8.17 1.82 -18.05
N TRP A 156 9.32 1.32 -18.58
CA TRP A 156 10.57 1.42 -17.84
C TRP A 156 10.97 2.89 -17.68
N ILE A 157 11.47 3.27 -16.51
CA ILE A 157 11.76 4.68 -16.16
C ILE A 157 13.24 4.97 -16.30
N CYS A 158 14.09 4.11 -15.71
CA CYS A 158 15.53 4.24 -15.83
C CYS A 158 16.21 2.87 -15.89
N ALA A 159 17.46 2.86 -16.32
CA ALA A 159 18.33 1.69 -16.25
C ALA A 159 19.44 1.94 -15.26
N LEU A 160 19.72 0.95 -14.41
CA LEU A 160 20.86 0.95 -13.51
C LEU A 160 21.94 -0.03 -13.98
N LYS A 161 23.19 0.37 -13.76
CA LYS A 161 24.33 -0.54 -13.72
C LYS A 161 24.55 -0.93 -12.25
N PRO A 162 24.14 -2.13 -11.83
CA PRO A 162 24.18 -2.53 -10.42
C PRO A 162 25.62 -2.71 -9.95
N LYS A 163 25.93 -2.34 -8.70
CA LYS A 163 27.25 -2.57 -8.10
C LYS A 163 27.48 -4.03 -7.74
N ASN A 164 26.44 -4.69 -7.21
CA ASN A 164 26.48 -6.11 -6.83
C ASN A 164 25.12 -6.75 -7.14
N LEU A 165 24.96 -7.19 -8.39
CA LEU A 165 23.70 -7.74 -8.87
C LEU A 165 23.22 -8.92 -8.03
N ALA A 166 24.11 -9.90 -7.77
CA ALA A 166 23.72 -11.12 -7.06
C ALA A 166 23.26 -10.87 -5.62
N LYS A 167 23.89 -9.92 -4.93
CA LYS A 167 23.47 -9.53 -3.58
C LYS A 167 22.13 -8.80 -3.61
N ASN A 168 21.94 -7.90 -4.55
CA ASN A 168 20.73 -7.09 -4.67
C ASN A 168 19.52 -7.94 -5.03
N LEU A 169 19.65 -8.87 -5.99
CA LEU A 169 18.54 -9.74 -6.42
C LEU A 169 18.00 -10.63 -5.29
N LYS A 170 18.84 -11.04 -4.35
CA LYS A 170 18.39 -11.83 -3.17
C LYS A 170 17.43 -11.09 -2.23
N GLN A 171 17.29 -9.78 -2.42
CA GLN A 171 16.44 -8.92 -1.59
C GLN A 171 15.14 -8.54 -2.30
N LEU A 172 14.93 -9.05 -3.51
CA LEU A 172 13.76 -8.81 -4.35
C LEU A 172 12.97 -10.11 -4.49
N SER A 173 11.67 -10.00 -4.61
CA SER A 173 10.79 -11.14 -4.86
C SER A 173 10.63 -11.39 -6.36
N ILE A 174 10.51 -12.65 -6.77
CA ILE A 174 10.32 -13.07 -8.16
C ILE A 174 9.32 -14.22 -8.25
N ALA A 175 8.68 -14.38 -9.39
CA ALA A 175 7.76 -15.47 -9.73
C ALA A 175 6.66 -15.67 -8.66
N GLU A 176 6.53 -16.87 -8.09
CA GLU A 176 5.50 -17.20 -7.10
C GLU A 176 5.62 -16.36 -5.83
N GLU A 177 6.85 -16.03 -5.41
CA GLU A 177 7.09 -15.17 -4.25
C GLU A 177 6.60 -13.74 -4.50
N ALA A 178 6.83 -13.21 -5.71
CA ALA A 178 6.32 -11.90 -6.13
C ALA A 178 4.80 -11.87 -6.20
N ALA A 179 4.17 -12.93 -6.73
CA ALA A 179 2.72 -13.05 -6.78
C ALA A 179 2.11 -13.10 -5.37
N ALA A 180 2.64 -13.95 -4.49
CA ALA A 180 2.17 -14.06 -3.11
C ALA A 180 2.39 -12.76 -2.30
N TRP A 181 3.47 -12.01 -2.58
CA TRP A 181 3.71 -10.69 -1.99
C TRP A 181 2.67 -9.69 -2.50
N LEU A 182 2.39 -9.67 -3.79
CA LEU A 182 1.42 -8.77 -4.41
C LEU A 182 0.01 -8.96 -3.84
N ASP A 183 -0.43 -10.22 -3.67
CA ASP A 183 -1.72 -10.53 -3.04
C ASP A 183 -1.83 -9.94 -1.62
N LYS A 184 -0.73 -10.01 -0.84
CA LYS A 184 -0.67 -9.41 0.49
C LYS A 184 -0.71 -7.88 0.44
N GLU A 185 -0.06 -7.25 -0.55
CA GLU A 185 -0.10 -5.80 -0.72
C GLU A 185 -1.50 -5.32 -1.12
N VAL A 186 -2.22 -6.07 -1.97
CA VAL A 186 -3.62 -5.80 -2.28
C VAL A 186 -4.49 -5.86 -1.02
N GLN A 187 -4.35 -6.91 -0.20
CA GLN A 187 -5.07 -7.01 1.08
C GLN A 187 -4.73 -5.87 2.03
N ARG A 188 -3.43 -5.54 2.15
CA ARG A 188 -2.96 -4.43 2.98
C ARG A 188 -3.52 -3.09 2.51
N PHE A 189 -3.61 -2.87 1.20
CA PHE A 189 -4.22 -1.67 0.63
C PHE A 189 -5.73 -1.62 0.92
N GLN A 190 -6.44 -2.74 0.83
CA GLN A 190 -7.85 -2.82 1.21
C GLN A 190 -8.08 -2.46 2.69
N GLU A 191 -7.22 -2.96 3.59
CA GLU A 191 -7.25 -2.60 5.01
C GLU A 191 -6.93 -1.11 5.23
N PHE A 192 -5.89 -0.61 4.54
CA PHE A 192 -5.52 0.81 4.56
C PHE A 192 -6.69 1.71 4.17
N PHE A 193 -7.39 1.35 3.11
CA PHE A 193 -8.54 2.09 2.60
C PHE A 193 -9.75 1.99 3.53
N ALA A 194 -10.04 0.80 4.06
CA ALA A 194 -11.20 0.54 4.93
C ALA A 194 -11.18 1.34 6.24
N LEU A 195 -10.00 1.77 6.70
CA LEU A 195 -9.83 2.54 7.93
C LEU A 195 -10.03 4.06 7.74
N ARG A 196 -10.22 4.52 6.50
CA ARG A 196 -10.29 5.95 6.17
C ARG A 196 -11.69 6.36 5.73
N PRO A 197 -12.21 7.50 6.22
CA PRO A 197 -13.50 8.00 5.79
C PRO A 197 -13.42 8.42 4.31
N ILE A 198 -14.30 7.89 3.49
CA ILE A 198 -14.43 8.28 2.10
C ILE A 198 -15.20 9.61 2.09
N GLN A 199 -14.50 10.71 1.92
CA GLN A 199 -15.13 12.05 1.85
C GLN A 199 -15.64 12.38 0.44
N SER A 200 -15.33 11.56 -0.55
CA SER A 200 -15.67 11.84 -1.94
C SER A 200 -17.06 11.33 -2.31
N MET A 201 -17.98 12.23 -2.60
CA MET A 201 -19.25 11.90 -3.25
C MET A 201 -19.02 11.18 -4.60
N ALA A 202 -17.88 11.40 -5.25
CA ALA A 202 -17.53 10.77 -6.51
C ALA A 202 -17.42 9.23 -6.38
N LEU A 203 -16.89 8.72 -5.27
CA LEU A 203 -16.82 7.27 -5.03
C LEU A 203 -18.20 6.66 -4.84
N GLY A 204 -19.12 7.38 -4.17
CA GLY A 204 -20.52 6.97 -4.03
C GLY A 204 -21.24 6.85 -5.37
N TYR A 205 -20.99 7.75 -6.31
CA TYR A 205 -21.57 7.69 -7.67
C TYR A 205 -21.01 6.51 -8.46
N VAL A 206 -19.68 6.29 -8.45
CA VAL A 206 -19.07 5.16 -9.18
C VAL A 206 -19.55 3.81 -8.67
N LEU A 207 -19.74 3.67 -7.35
CA LEU A 207 -20.25 2.44 -6.73
C LEU A 207 -21.75 2.25 -6.97
N GLN A 208 -22.52 3.33 -7.05
CA GLN A 208 -23.96 3.29 -7.24
C GLN A 208 -24.35 2.88 -8.67
N ASP A 209 -23.56 3.28 -9.67
CA ASP A 209 -23.80 2.96 -11.08
C ASP A 209 -23.20 1.62 -11.53
N GLY A 210 -22.59 0.84 -10.62
CA GLY A 210 -21.90 -0.41 -10.97
C GLY A 210 -20.68 -0.18 -11.85
N GLY A 211 -20.16 1.06 -11.89
CA GLY A 211 -18.99 1.45 -12.66
C GLY A 211 -17.74 0.71 -12.18
N ARG A 212 -16.95 0.19 -13.10
CA ARG A 212 -15.66 -0.42 -12.79
C ARG A 212 -14.65 0.67 -12.51
N LEU A 213 -14.12 0.72 -11.29
CA LEU A 213 -12.90 1.48 -11.00
C LEU A 213 -11.72 0.77 -11.70
N THR A 214 -11.41 1.18 -12.90
CA THR A 214 -10.34 0.60 -13.73
C THR A 214 -8.94 1.11 -13.36
N GLY A 215 -8.78 1.67 -12.17
CA GLY A 215 -7.54 2.27 -11.66
C GLY A 215 -7.76 3.71 -11.18
N GLY A 216 -6.80 4.23 -10.43
CA GLY A 216 -6.85 5.61 -9.95
C GLY A 216 -7.66 5.81 -8.68
N VAL A 217 -7.67 4.82 -7.79
CA VAL A 217 -8.38 4.93 -6.49
C VAL A 217 -7.95 6.18 -5.73
N LEU A 218 -6.68 6.55 -5.77
CA LEU A 218 -6.15 7.75 -5.10
C LEU A 218 -6.60 9.05 -5.75
N GLU A 219 -7.05 9.04 -7.01
CA GLU A 219 -7.60 10.23 -7.66
C GLU A 219 -8.86 10.75 -6.95
N LEU A 220 -9.59 9.86 -6.29
CA LEU A 220 -10.84 10.13 -5.60
C LEU A 220 -10.66 10.48 -4.11
N LEU A 221 -9.42 10.43 -3.59
CA LEU A 221 -9.11 10.61 -2.19
C LEU A 221 -8.42 11.95 -1.95
N ASP A 222 -8.40 12.38 -0.67
CA ASP A 222 -7.76 13.62 -0.26
C ASP A 222 -6.21 13.55 -0.24
N ASP A 223 -5.58 14.69 -0.10
CA ASP A 223 -4.12 14.81 -0.10
C ASP A 223 -3.48 14.14 1.11
N GLU A 224 -4.17 14.11 2.26
CA GLU A 224 -3.70 13.42 3.46
C GLU A 224 -3.58 11.92 3.19
N THR A 225 -4.61 11.32 2.59
CA THR A 225 -4.60 9.91 2.21
C THR A 225 -3.54 9.60 1.14
N TRP A 226 -3.33 10.51 0.19
CA TRP A 226 -2.23 10.41 -0.78
C TRP A 226 -0.87 10.36 -0.08
N HIS A 227 -0.60 11.28 0.85
CA HIS A 227 0.67 11.31 1.59
C HIS A 227 0.87 10.07 2.45
N LEU A 228 -0.18 9.59 3.10
CA LEU A 228 -0.12 8.35 3.87
C LEU A 228 0.18 7.14 2.98
N PHE A 229 -0.47 7.01 1.83
CA PHE A 229 -0.17 5.95 0.87
C PHE A 229 1.30 5.99 0.41
N THR A 230 1.78 7.16 -0.03
CA THR A 230 3.15 7.28 -0.51
C THR A 230 4.19 6.91 0.55
N SER A 231 3.95 7.30 1.80
CA SER A 231 4.86 6.99 2.92
C SER A 231 4.81 5.52 3.33
N GLU A 232 3.62 4.91 3.37
CA GLU A 232 3.44 3.54 3.85
C GLU A 232 3.75 2.48 2.79
N PHE A 233 3.50 2.76 1.50
CA PHE A 233 3.64 1.79 0.42
C PHE A 233 4.90 2.02 -0.42
N LEU A 234 5.21 3.25 -0.81
CA LEU A 234 6.28 3.53 -1.77
C LEU A 234 7.65 3.80 -1.13
N GLN A 235 7.67 4.33 0.10
CA GLN A 235 8.91 4.70 0.80
C GLN A 235 9.28 3.70 1.92
N ARG A 236 8.82 2.47 1.80
CA ARG A 236 9.05 1.45 2.81
C ARG A 236 10.54 1.18 2.99
N LYS A 237 11.07 1.52 4.16
CA LYS A 237 12.41 1.08 4.55
C LYS A 237 12.36 -0.43 4.77
N VAL A 238 13.02 -1.17 3.89
CA VAL A 238 13.23 -2.61 4.13
C VAL A 238 14.01 -2.73 5.42
N ALA A 239 13.43 -3.39 6.42
CA ALA A 239 14.15 -3.72 7.64
C ALA A 239 15.37 -4.56 7.23
N THR A 240 16.55 -3.99 7.38
CA THR A 240 17.80 -4.71 7.17
C THR A 240 17.89 -5.72 8.30
N ASN A 241 17.54 -6.98 8.05
CA ASN A 241 17.94 -8.07 8.94
C ASN A 241 19.46 -8.11 8.92
N GLN A 242 20.06 -7.65 10.03
CA GLN A 242 21.47 -7.83 10.35
C GLN A 242 21.76 -9.29 10.65
#